data_c61b2aeb8031eae2a81110a444bb6fba
#
_entry.id   c61b2aeb8031eae2a81110a444bb6fba
#
_cell.length_a   1.000
_cell.length_b   1.000
_cell.length_c   1.000
_cell.angle_alpha   90.00
_cell.angle_beta   90.00
_cell.angle_gamma   90.00
#
_symmetry.space_group_name_H-M   'P 1'
#
loop_
_entity.id
_entity.type
_entity.pdbx_description
1 polymer ?
#
loop_
_entity_poly.entity_id
_entity_poly.type
_entity_poly.pdbx_seq_one_letter_code
_entity_poly.pdbx_strand_id
1 'polypeptide(L)'
;MAISLGNFTFYADDPVALSRFWAEVFGYPPAVFEGELKEQLLASGLTEDDLAKRGLAQDPEGKGPRLFFHHADSPKHGRNRVHFDINSNGQLEAEKDRIIGLGGGVVRLVEQTWGPWPERYYQMRDPEGNEFCLQG
;
A
#
# COMPACT_ATOMS: atom_id res chain seq x y z
N MET A 1 -15.72 -23.87 -2.11
CA MET A 1 -15.24 -23.36 -0.83
C MET A 1 -15.62 -21.89 -0.69
N ALA A 2 -16.13 -21.53 0.44
CA ALA A 2 -16.77 -20.23 0.61
C ALA A 2 -15.87 -19.12 1.14
N ILE A 3 -14.61 -19.39 1.46
CA ILE A 3 -13.70 -18.38 2.05
C ILE A 3 -12.73 -17.85 0.99
N SER A 4 -12.60 -16.54 0.93
CA SER A 4 -11.64 -15.86 0.07
C SER A 4 -11.04 -14.67 0.81
N LEU A 5 -9.84 -14.23 0.38
CA LEU A 5 -9.23 -13.03 0.90
C LEU A 5 -9.91 -11.80 0.29
N GLY A 6 -10.52 -10.97 1.13
CA GLY A 6 -11.24 -9.79 0.67
C GLY A 6 -10.35 -8.55 0.59
N ASN A 7 -9.82 -8.14 1.72
CA ASN A 7 -9.04 -6.89 1.82
C ASN A 7 -7.79 -7.09 2.67
N PHE A 8 -6.79 -6.24 2.43
CA PHE A 8 -5.77 -5.90 3.43
C PHE A 8 -6.09 -4.52 3.97
N THR A 9 -6.00 -4.33 5.27
CA THR A 9 -6.23 -3.04 5.90
C THR A 9 -4.95 -2.55 6.57
N PHE A 10 -4.57 -1.32 6.24
CA PHE A 10 -3.48 -0.58 6.88
C PHE A 10 -4.08 0.39 7.88
N TYR A 11 -3.47 0.51 9.03
CA TYR A 11 -3.72 1.62 9.95
C TYR A 11 -2.65 2.69 9.71
N ALA A 12 -3.08 3.92 9.51
CA ALA A 12 -2.23 5.00 9.01
C ALA A 12 -2.49 6.32 9.72
N ASP A 13 -1.47 7.15 9.84
CA ASP A 13 -1.63 8.52 10.32
C ASP A 13 -2.37 9.37 9.30
N ASP A 14 -2.07 9.19 8.01
CA ASP A 14 -2.75 9.83 6.89
C ASP A 14 -3.24 8.77 5.89
N PRO A 15 -4.45 8.20 6.11
CA PRO A 15 -4.97 7.14 5.25
C PRO A 15 -5.11 7.52 3.78
N VAL A 16 -5.48 8.75 3.50
CA VAL A 16 -5.66 9.22 2.12
C VAL A 16 -4.31 9.29 1.40
N ALA A 17 -3.30 9.91 2.02
CA ALA A 17 -1.97 10.00 1.42
C ALA A 17 -1.33 8.63 1.24
N LEU A 18 -1.46 7.74 2.23
CA LEU A 18 -0.89 6.39 2.14
C LEU A 18 -1.59 5.57 1.06
N SER A 19 -2.90 5.71 0.91
CA SER A 19 -3.65 5.03 -0.15
C SER A 19 -3.20 5.46 -1.54
N ARG A 20 -2.88 6.74 -1.72
CA ARG A 20 -2.34 7.25 -2.99
C ARG A 20 -0.97 6.69 -3.31
N PHE A 21 -0.10 6.61 -2.31
CA PHE A 21 1.21 5.99 -2.49
C PHE A 21 1.09 4.56 -3.02
N TRP A 22 0.30 3.73 -2.36
CA TRP A 22 0.15 2.34 -2.76
C TRP A 22 -0.59 2.18 -4.08
N ALA A 23 -1.58 3.01 -4.37
CA ALA A 23 -2.24 3.02 -5.67
C ALA A 23 -1.24 3.31 -6.79
N GLU A 24 -0.37 4.30 -6.61
CA GLU A 24 0.66 4.62 -7.60
C GLU A 24 1.73 3.54 -7.72
N VAL A 25 2.14 2.90 -6.62
CA VAL A 25 3.06 1.76 -6.66
C VAL A 25 2.53 0.66 -7.56
N PHE A 26 1.25 0.31 -7.43
CA PHE A 26 0.62 -0.73 -8.23
C PHE A 26 0.08 -0.26 -9.58
N GLY A 27 0.12 1.04 -9.87
CA GLY A 27 -0.42 1.60 -11.10
C GLY A 27 -1.95 1.62 -11.14
N TYR A 28 -2.60 1.66 -9.98
CA TYR A 28 -4.06 1.76 -9.90
C TYR A 28 -4.51 3.21 -10.03
N PRO A 29 -5.69 3.48 -10.62
CA PRO A 29 -6.24 4.82 -10.63
C PRO A 29 -6.52 5.29 -9.19
N PRO A 30 -6.38 6.60 -8.91
CA PRO A 30 -6.67 7.10 -7.57
C PRO A 30 -8.14 6.92 -7.22
N ALA A 31 -8.40 6.41 -6.01
CA ALA A 31 -9.72 6.33 -5.44
C ALA A 31 -9.89 7.51 -4.48
N VAL A 32 -10.71 8.47 -4.87
CA VAL A 32 -10.94 9.71 -4.11
C VAL A 32 -12.43 9.89 -3.85
N PHE A 33 -12.75 10.48 -2.71
CA PHE A 33 -14.13 10.86 -2.39
C PHE A 33 -14.42 12.21 -3.01
N GLU A 34 -14.97 12.19 -4.22
CA GLU A 34 -15.28 13.40 -5.00
C GLU A 34 -16.65 13.30 -5.64
N GLY A 35 -17.15 14.46 -6.12
CA GLY A 35 -18.36 14.54 -6.91
C GLY A 35 -19.59 13.99 -6.21
N GLU A 36 -20.41 13.26 -6.96
CA GLU A 36 -21.68 12.71 -6.46
C GLU A 36 -21.50 11.74 -5.29
N LEU A 37 -20.45 10.91 -5.31
CA LEU A 37 -20.16 10.01 -4.21
C LEU A 37 -19.89 10.78 -2.91
N LYS A 38 -19.10 11.83 -2.97
CA LYS A 38 -18.83 12.69 -1.81
C LYS A 38 -20.12 13.33 -1.30
N GLU A 39 -20.95 13.86 -2.20
CA GLU A 39 -22.23 14.44 -1.85
C GLU A 39 -23.14 13.45 -1.12
N GLN A 40 -23.21 12.21 -1.61
CA GLN A 40 -24.00 11.15 -0.96
C GLN A 40 -23.46 10.81 0.43
N LEU A 41 -22.14 10.73 0.59
CA LEU A 41 -21.51 10.42 1.88
C LEU A 41 -21.79 11.54 2.91
N LEU A 42 -21.63 12.79 2.50
CA LEU A 42 -21.91 13.92 3.38
C LEU A 42 -23.40 14.00 3.74
N ALA A 43 -24.29 13.73 2.77
CA ALA A 43 -25.73 13.71 2.99
C ALA A 43 -26.16 12.57 3.96
N SER A 44 -25.40 11.49 4.04
CA SER A 44 -25.67 10.39 4.97
C SER A 44 -25.24 10.70 6.41
N GLY A 45 -24.63 11.85 6.67
CA GLY A 45 -24.20 12.27 8.00
C GLY A 45 -22.70 12.22 8.25
N LEU A 46 -21.89 11.77 7.28
CA LEU A 46 -20.44 11.81 7.38
C LEU A 46 -19.94 13.24 7.21
N THR A 47 -18.81 13.54 7.82
CA THR A 47 -18.14 14.83 7.72
C THR A 47 -16.91 14.75 6.84
N GLU A 48 -16.35 15.90 6.45
CA GLU A 48 -15.05 15.95 5.75
C GLU A 48 -13.97 15.26 6.56
N ASP A 49 -13.98 15.38 7.88
CA ASP A 49 -13.02 14.70 8.76
C ASP A 49 -13.18 13.18 8.70
N ASP A 50 -14.41 12.68 8.63
CA ASP A 50 -14.66 11.25 8.46
C ASP A 50 -14.07 10.73 7.15
N LEU A 51 -14.21 11.49 6.06
CA LEU A 51 -13.66 11.10 4.74
C LEU A 51 -12.13 11.10 4.75
N ALA A 52 -11.50 11.99 5.51
CA ALA A 52 -10.05 12.04 5.66
C ALA A 52 -9.48 10.85 6.45
N LYS A 53 -10.32 10.12 7.18
CA LYS A 53 -9.91 8.97 8.00
C LYS A 53 -9.93 7.63 7.28
N ARG A 54 -10.24 7.62 5.99
CA ARG A 54 -10.25 6.39 5.18
C ARG A 54 -9.60 6.61 3.83
N GLY A 55 -8.98 5.56 3.32
CA GLY A 55 -8.42 5.50 1.98
C GLY A 55 -8.64 4.13 1.36
N LEU A 56 -8.46 4.07 0.06
CA LEU A 56 -8.66 2.85 -0.73
C LEU A 56 -7.69 2.83 -1.90
N ALA A 57 -7.08 1.67 -2.14
CA ALA A 57 -6.37 1.37 -3.38
C ALA A 57 -6.92 0.06 -3.94
N GLN A 58 -7.35 0.06 -5.17
CA GLN A 58 -8.01 -1.08 -5.78
C GLN A 58 -7.65 -1.23 -7.25
N ASP A 59 -7.34 -2.46 -7.64
CA ASP A 59 -7.22 -2.83 -9.04
C ASP A 59 -8.58 -2.64 -9.73
N PRO A 60 -8.66 -1.83 -10.81
CA PRO A 60 -9.90 -1.62 -11.52
C PRO A 60 -10.44 -2.89 -12.18
N GLU A 61 -9.59 -3.89 -12.44
CA GLU A 61 -10.00 -5.19 -12.97
C GLU A 61 -10.43 -6.18 -11.88
N GLY A 62 -10.33 -5.80 -10.60
CA GLY A 62 -10.73 -6.63 -9.49
C GLY A 62 -9.82 -7.84 -9.24
N LYS A 63 -8.61 -7.83 -9.76
CA LYS A 63 -7.61 -8.88 -9.51
C LYS A 63 -6.91 -8.61 -8.19
N GLY A 64 -6.94 -9.57 -7.30
CA GLY A 64 -6.35 -9.43 -5.99
C GLY A 64 -7.19 -8.64 -4.99
N PRO A 65 -6.76 -8.60 -3.73
CA PRO A 65 -7.49 -7.94 -2.67
C PRO A 65 -7.40 -6.42 -2.77
N ARG A 66 -8.44 -5.75 -2.30
CA ARG A 66 -8.41 -4.30 -2.11
C ARG A 66 -7.52 -3.95 -0.92
N LEU A 67 -6.88 -2.79 -1.00
CA LEU A 67 -6.14 -2.21 0.11
C LEU A 67 -6.98 -1.12 0.72
N PHE A 68 -7.37 -1.29 1.99
CA PHE A 68 -8.04 -0.27 2.78
C PHE A 68 -7.08 0.41 3.72
N PHE A 69 -7.35 1.66 4.03
CA PHE A 69 -6.54 2.48 4.92
C PHE A 69 -7.47 3.15 5.91
N HIS A 70 -7.23 2.91 7.19
CA HIS A 70 -8.00 3.49 8.29
C HIS A 70 -7.08 4.32 9.16
N HIS A 71 -7.62 5.36 9.76
CA HIS A 71 -6.84 6.18 10.68
C HIS A 71 -6.40 5.34 11.89
N ALA A 72 -5.11 5.43 12.23
CA ALA A 72 -4.54 4.75 13.38
C ALA A 72 -4.77 5.54 14.66
N ASP A 73 -5.11 4.83 15.74
CA ASP A 73 -5.28 5.43 17.06
C ASP A 73 -3.96 5.56 17.82
N SER A 74 -2.91 4.93 17.32
CA SER A 74 -1.59 4.91 17.95
C SER A 74 -0.48 4.82 16.90
N PRO A 75 0.74 5.29 17.23
CA PRO A 75 1.86 5.19 16.31
C PRO A 75 2.28 3.74 16.09
N LYS A 76 2.96 3.50 14.96
CA LYS A 76 3.57 2.21 14.65
C LYS A 76 4.66 1.88 15.67
N HIS A 77 4.64 0.66 16.19
CA HIS A 77 5.64 0.13 17.12
C HIS A 77 6.38 -1.06 16.49
N GLY A 78 7.70 -0.94 16.33
CA GLY A 78 8.54 -2.03 15.83
C GLY A 78 8.29 -2.40 14.37
N ARG A 79 8.78 -3.58 13.98
CA ARG A 79 8.57 -4.12 12.63
C ARG A 79 7.16 -4.63 12.44
N ASN A 80 6.65 -4.48 11.22
CA ASN A 80 5.42 -5.18 10.83
C ASN A 80 5.63 -6.69 10.87
N ARG A 81 4.65 -7.41 11.37
CA ARG A 81 4.67 -8.88 11.42
C ARG A 81 4.24 -9.50 10.09
N VAL A 82 3.59 -8.72 9.25
CA VAL A 82 3.20 -9.08 7.89
C VAL A 82 3.71 -7.98 6.97
N HIS A 83 4.31 -8.35 5.85
CA HIS A 83 4.75 -7.40 4.82
C HIS A 83 4.39 -7.92 3.43
N PHE A 84 4.33 -7.01 2.46
CA PHE A 84 4.16 -7.37 1.07
C PHE A 84 5.50 -7.76 0.45
N ASP A 85 5.47 -8.77 -0.42
CA ASP A 85 6.49 -9.01 -1.42
C ASP A 85 5.92 -8.58 -2.76
N ILE A 86 6.54 -7.58 -3.37
CA ILE A 86 6.09 -7.01 -4.64
C ILE A 86 7.06 -7.45 -5.73
N ASN A 87 6.52 -7.87 -6.86
CA ASN A 87 7.34 -8.30 -7.99
C ASN A 87 7.66 -7.12 -8.92
N SER A 88 8.94 -6.90 -9.17
CA SER A 88 9.37 -5.86 -10.12
C SER A 88 9.30 -6.32 -11.58
N ASN A 89 9.06 -7.60 -11.81
CA ASN A 89 9.01 -8.21 -13.15
C ASN A 89 10.26 -7.93 -13.97
N GLY A 90 11.43 -8.06 -13.33
CA GLY A 90 12.72 -7.86 -13.96
C GLY A 90 13.20 -6.41 -14.04
N GLN A 91 12.50 -5.48 -13.40
CA GLN A 91 12.82 -4.05 -13.40
C GLN A 91 13.19 -3.55 -12.00
N LEU A 92 13.97 -4.34 -11.26
CA LEU A 92 14.23 -4.08 -9.84
C LEU A 92 14.77 -2.67 -9.57
N GLU A 93 15.81 -2.23 -10.28
CA GLU A 93 16.42 -0.92 -10.04
C GLU A 93 15.50 0.22 -10.46
N ALA A 94 14.86 0.11 -11.62
CA ALA A 94 13.96 1.14 -12.12
C ALA A 94 12.74 1.29 -11.21
N GLU A 95 12.14 0.20 -10.76
CA GLU A 95 11.00 0.23 -9.85
C GLU A 95 11.40 0.72 -8.46
N LYS A 96 12.56 0.34 -7.96
CA LYS A 96 13.08 0.89 -6.71
C LYS A 96 13.18 2.42 -6.78
N ASP A 97 13.78 2.94 -7.84
CA ASP A 97 13.94 4.39 -8.02
C ASP A 97 12.59 5.10 -8.15
N ARG A 98 11.65 4.49 -8.88
CA ARG A 98 10.29 5.03 -9.01
C ARG A 98 9.59 5.12 -7.66
N ILE A 99 9.65 4.07 -6.85
CA ILE A 99 9.03 4.02 -5.53
C ILE A 99 9.66 5.04 -4.58
N ILE A 100 10.98 5.24 -4.63
CA ILE A 100 11.64 6.30 -3.87
C ILE A 100 11.08 7.67 -4.27
N GLY A 101 10.92 7.91 -5.56
CA GLY A 101 10.33 9.16 -6.06
C GLY A 101 8.89 9.40 -5.60
N LEU A 102 8.15 8.35 -5.29
CA LEU A 102 6.78 8.43 -4.74
C LEU A 102 6.74 8.65 -3.22
N GLY A 103 7.87 8.56 -2.54
CA GLY A 103 7.95 8.75 -1.10
C GLY A 103 8.36 7.52 -0.29
N GLY A 104 8.64 6.40 -0.95
CA GLY A 104 9.18 5.20 -0.31
C GLY A 104 10.65 5.36 0.05
N GLY A 105 11.17 4.48 0.90
CA GLY A 105 12.56 4.46 1.29
C GLY A 105 13.18 3.07 1.16
N VAL A 106 14.49 3.02 0.89
CA VAL A 106 15.26 1.78 0.88
C VAL A 106 15.86 1.53 2.26
N VAL A 107 15.70 0.32 2.76
CA VAL A 107 16.40 -0.14 3.97
C VAL A 107 17.72 -0.78 3.58
N ARG A 108 17.69 -1.78 2.71
CA ARG A 108 18.88 -2.47 2.21
C ARG A 108 18.58 -3.34 0.99
N LEU A 109 19.63 -3.63 0.23
CA LEU A 109 19.61 -4.70 -0.78
C LEU A 109 19.98 -6.02 -0.09
N VAL A 110 19.21 -7.06 -0.36
CA VAL A 110 19.51 -8.42 0.08
C VAL A 110 19.86 -9.27 -1.15
N GLU A 111 21.02 -9.89 -1.10
CA GLU A 111 21.48 -10.88 -2.09
C GLU A 111 21.92 -12.12 -1.35
N GLN A 112 21.21 -13.22 -1.54
CA GLN A 112 21.48 -14.46 -0.84
C GLN A 112 20.95 -15.64 -1.62
N THR A 113 21.22 -16.84 -1.12
CA THR A 113 20.64 -18.08 -1.64
C THR A 113 19.93 -18.79 -0.51
N TRP A 114 18.72 -19.23 -0.74
CA TRP A 114 17.98 -20.08 0.18
C TRP A 114 17.71 -21.42 -0.50
N GLY A 115 18.34 -22.50 -0.01
CA GLY A 115 18.30 -23.77 -0.70
C GLY A 115 18.87 -23.66 -2.11
N PRO A 116 18.15 -24.14 -3.15
CA PRO A 116 18.58 -23.99 -4.55
C PRO A 116 18.21 -22.66 -5.19
N TRP A 117 17.53 -21.78 -4.45
CA TRP A 117 16.97 -20.54 -5.04
C TRP A 117 17.81 -19.33 -4.68
N PRO A 118 18.35 -18.60 -5.69
CA PRO A 118 18.94 -17.29 -5.47
C PRO A 118 17.84 -16.27 -5.19
N GLU A 119 18.12 -15.35 -4.26
CA GLU A 119 17.20 -14.26 -3.90
C GLU A 119 17.92 -12.94 -4.04
N ARG A 120 17.25 -11.99 -4.69
CA ARG A 120 17.71 -10.62 -4.79
C ARG A 120 16.52 -9.70 -4.68
N TYR A 121 16.50 -8.86 -3.63
CA TYR A 121 15.40 -7.95 -3.37
C TYR A 121 15.83 -6.76 -2.52
N TYR A 122 15.07 -5.68 -2.60
CA TYR A 122 15.21 -4.56 -1.70
C TYR A 122 14.21 -4.67 -0.56
N GLN A 123 14.70 -4.51 0.67
CA GLN A 123 13.85 -4.22 1.80
C GLN A 123 13.58 -2.72 1.79
N MET A 124 12.32 -2.35 1.80
CA MET A 124 11.85 -0.98 1.64
C MET A 124 10.84 -0.61 2.72
N ARG A 125 10.53 0.68 2.80
CA ARG A 125 9.48 1.23 3.66
C ARG A 125 8.59 2.15 2.86
N ASP A 126 7.30 2.12 3.17
CA ASP A 126 6.36 3.11 2.68
C ASP A 126 6.51 4.44 3.44
N PRO A 127 5.81 5.52 3.05
CA PRO A 127 5.96 6.82 3.71
C PRO A 127 5.65 6.84 5.21
N GLU A 128 4.94 5.84 5.72
CA GLU A 128 4.62 5.72 7.14
C GLU A 128 5.47 4.67 7.85
N GLY A 129 6.51 4.16 7.20
CA GLY A 129 7.45 3.23 7.79
C GLY A 129 7.04 1.77 7.74
N ASN A 130 5.99 1.40 7.01
CA ASN A 130 5.61 0.00 6.84
C ASN A 130 6.60 -0.70 5.92
N GLU A 131 7.16 -1.80 6.38
CA GLU A 131 8.15 -2.56 5.64
C GLU A 131 7.49 -3.38 4.53
N PHE A 132 8.16 -3.44 3.38
CA PHE A 132 7.82 -4.33 2.28
C PHE A 132 9.09 -4.70 1.52
N CYS A 133 9.01 -5.73 0.67
CA CYS A 133 10.13 -6.16 -0.16
C CYS A 133 9.78 -6.01 -1.63
N LEU A 134 10.73 -5.50 -2.40
CA LEU A 134 10.63 -5.42 -3.85
C LEU A 134 11.55 -6.49 -4.44
N GLN A 135 10.95 -7.48 -5.09
CA GLN A 135 11.64 -8.66 -5.61
C GLN A 135 12.22 -8.40 -7.01
N GLY A 136 13.39 -8.95 -7.23
CA GLY A 136 14.05 -8.92 -8.53
C GLY A 136 13.46 -9.84 -9.59
#